data_985033295acacd13069f245438d66de3
#
_entry.id   985033295acacd13069f245438d66de3
#
_cell.length_a   1.000
_cell.length_b   1.000
_cell.length_c   1.000
_cell.angle_alpha   90.00
_cell.angle_beta   90.00
_cell.angle_gamma   90.00
#
_symmetry.space_group_name_H-M   'P 1'
#
loop_
_entity.id
_entity.type
_entity.pdbx_description
1 polymer ?
#
loop_
_entity_poly.entity_id
_entity_poly.type
_entity_poly.pdbx_seq_one_letter_code
_entity_poly.pdbx_strand_id
1 'polypeptide(L)'
;IIENLYVIANNAYNHVDNNHKTLKEYQGEDLILVADALGNWYAEVYNMYKRLDFGKIDNNMKERDHLLKTTNKLLDKQIEHIRTTENSPKNSKLYFSILLETNELISSTFKLLRLHKEFEEFKTQYKSN
;
A
#
# COMPACT_ATOMS: atom_id res chain seq x y z
N ILE A 1 10.22 1.34 -2.34
CA ILE A 1 9.02 1.61 -3.17
C ILE A 1 9.05 0.77 -4.45
N ILE A 2 10.05 0.94 -5.29
CA ILE A 2 10.19 0.20 -6.57
C ILE A 2 10.28 -1.31 -6.31
N GLU A 3 11.04 -1.73 -5.31
CA GLU A 3 11.17 -3.14 -4.93
C GLU A 3 9.83 -3.74 -4.50
N ASN A 4 9.03 -3.04 -3.69
CA ASN A 4 7.70 -3.50 -3.29
C ASN A 4 6.77 -3.69 -4.51
N LEU A 5 6.75 -2.73 -5.44
CA LEU A 5 5.99 -2.84 -6.68
C LEU A 5 6.46 -4.02 -7.55
N TYR A 6 7.77 -4.22 -7.63
CA TYR A 6 8.33 -5.37 -8.35
C TYR A 6 7.89 -6.70 -7.72
N VAL A 7 7.97 -6.83 -6.39
CA VAL A 7 7.56 -8.06 -5.68
C VAL A 7 6.09 -8.35 -5.90
N ILE A 8 5.22 -7.35 -5.82
CA ILE A 8 3.77 -7.50 -6.10
C ILE A 8 3.55 -8.01 -7.52
N ALA A 9 4.13 -7.34 -8.51
CA ALA A 9 3.98 -7.70 -9.92
C ALA A 9 4.53 -9.09 -10.22
N ASN A 10 5.71 -9.42 -9.71
CA ASN A 10 6.38 -10.71 -9.93
C ASN A 10 5.61 -11.87 -9.30
N ASN A 11 5.09 -11.69 -8.08
CA ASN A 11 4.27 -12.70 -7.41
C ASN A 11 2.96 -12.95 -8.14
N ALA A 12 2.30 -11.89 -8.62
CA ALA A 12 1.08 -12.01 -9.43
C ALA A 12 1.36 -12.70 -10.78
N TYR A 13 2.42 -12.29 -11.46
CA TYR A 13 2.85 -12.91 -12.72
C TYR A 13 3.12 -14.40 -12.54
N ASN A 14 3.93 -14.79 -11.56
CA ASN A 14 4.28 -16.19 -11.31
C ASN A 14 3.06 -17.04 -10.96
N HIS A 15 2.07 -16.45 -10.26
CA HIS A 15 0.82 -17.13 -9.94
C HIS A 15 0.02 -17.49 -11.21
N VAL A 16 -0.04 -16.57 -12.17
CA VAL A 16 -0.74 -16.76 -13.44
C VAL A 16 0.06 -17.72 -14.35
N ASP A 17 1.38 -17.49 -14.49
CA ASP A 17 2.25 -18.25 -15.37
C ASP A 17 2.33 -19.76 -14.98
N ASN A 18 2.29 -20.03 -13.68
CA ASN A 18 2.25 -21.40 -13.16
C ASN A 18 0.83 -22.03 -13.17
N ASN A 19 -0.14 -21.42 -13.83
CA ASN A 19 -1.52 -21.90 -13.94
C ASN A 19 -2.17 -22.24 -12.61
N HIS A 20 -1.88 -21.46 -11.55
CA HIS A 20 -2.56 -21.62 -10.27
C HIS A 20 -4.03 -21.20 -10.38
N LYS A 21 -4.87 -21.74 -9.49
CA LYS A 21 -6.29 -21.36 -9.43
C LYS A 21 -6.42 -19.83 -9.29
N THR A 22 -7.38 -19.26 -9.99
CA THR A 22 -7.74 -17.85 -9.83
C THR A 22 -8.05 -17.52 -8.38
N LEU A 23 -7.79 -16.28 -7.97
CA LEU A 23 -8.21 -15.77 -6.67
C LEU A 23 -9.73 -15.95 -6.52
N LYS A 24 -10.19 -16.19 -5.30
CA LYS A 24 -11.62 -16.18 -4.99
C LYS A 24 -12.19 -14.78 -5.22
N GLU A 25 -13.44 -14.68 -5.59
CA GLU A 25 -14.14 -13.42 -5.89
C GLU A 25 -13.90 -12.38 -4.79
N TYR A 26 -14.14 -12.71 -3.53
CA TYR A 26 -13.92 -11.80 -2.41
C TYR A 26 -12.45 -11.32 -2.27
N GLN A 27 -11.47 -12.17 -2.61
CA GLN A 27 -10.06 -11.77 -2.60
C GLN A 27 -9.77 -10.74 -3.70
N GLY A 28 -10.35 -10.95 -4.88
CA GLY A 28 -10.25 -9.99 -5.99
C GLY A 28 -10.89 -8.66 -5.65
N GLU A 29 -12.11 -8.68 -5.11
CA GLU A 29 -12.83 -7.47 -4.68
C GLU A 29 -12.07 -6.69 -3.60
N ASP A 30 -11.56 -7.38 -2.57
CA ASP A 30 -10.76 -6.78 -1.51
C ASP A 30 -9.49 -6.09 -2.08
N LEU A 31 -8.79 -6.75 -3.03
CA LEU A 31 -7.59 -6.18 -3.66
C LEU A 31 -7.91 -4.96 -4.55
N ILE A 32 -9.04 -4.97 -5.27
CA ILE A 32 -9.50 -3.82 -6.05
C ILE A 32 -9.78 -2.64 -5.13
N LEU A 33 -10.49 -2.87 -4.03
CA LEU A 33 -10.78 -1.83 -3.03
C LEU A 33 -9.50 -1.20 -2.47
N VAL A 34 -8.49 -2.03 -2.14
CA VAL A 34 -7.19 -1.54 -1.67
C VAL A 34 -6.46 -0.77 -2.77
N ALA A 35 -6.49 -1.26 -4.02
CA ALA A 35 -5.85 -0.59 -5.15
C ALA A 35 -6.45 0.79 -5.43
N ASP A 36 -7.78 0.93 -5.40
CA ASP A 36 -8.47 2.20 -5.58
C ASP A 36 -8.14 3.20 -4.46
N ALA A 37 -8.19 2.75 -3.21
CA ALA A 37 -7.84 3.58 -2.08
C ALA A 37 -6.36 4.02 -2.10
N LEU A 38 -5.46 3.11 -2.47
CA LEU A 38 -4.03 3.39 -2.66
C LEU A 38 -3.80 4.41 -3.78
N GLY A 39 -4.50 4.25 -4.91
CA GLY A 39 -4.43 5.18 -6.05
C GLY A 39 -4.84 6.61 -5.66
N ASN A 40 -5.92 6.75 -4.90
CA ASN A 40 -6.37 8.04 -4.38
C ASN A 40 -5.34 8.67 -3.44
N TRP A 41 -4.80 7.89 -2.51
CA TRP A 41 -3.75 8.34 -1.60
C TRP A 41 -2.48 8.79 -2.34
N TYR A 42 -2.05 8.04 -3.37
CA TYR A 42 -0.90 8.42 -4.20
C TYR A 42 -1.14 9.67 -5.03
N ALA A 43 -2.38 9.92 -5.49
CA ALA A 43 -2.72 11.14 -6.18
C ALA A 43 -2.49 12.38 -5.29
N GLU A 44 -2.82 12.29 -4.00
CA GLU A 44 -2.52 13.35 -3.02
C GLU A 44 -1.02 13.52 -2.77
N VAL A 45 -0.30 12.41 -2.57
CA VAL A 45 1.16 12.42 -2.42
C VAL A 45 1.80 13.08 -3.64
N TYR A 46 1.40 12.69 -4.85
CA TYR A 46 1.89 13.29 -6.10
C TYR A 46 1.64 14.80 -6.14
N ASN A 47 0.46 15.25 -5.77
CA ASN A 47 0.12 16.68 -5.74
C ASN A 47 0.97 17.47 -4.75
N MET A 48 1.27 16.90 -3.57
CA MET A 48 2.18 17.51 -2.59
C MET A 48 3.59 17.70 -3.17
N TYR A 49 4.13 16.67 -3.82
CA TYR A 49 5.43 16.76 -4.48
C TYR A 49 5.44 17.75 -5.64
N LYS A 50 4.42 17.70 -6.50
CA LYS A 50 4.32 18.59 -7.65
C LYS A 50 4.26 20.07 -7.28
N ARG A 51 3.61 20.39 -6.16
CA ARG A 51 3.44 21.77 -5.68
C ARG A 51 4.50 22.18 -4.64
N LEU A 52 5.32 21.25 -4.18
CA LEU A 52 6.21 21.41 -3.02
C LEU A 52 5.46 21.95 -1.78
N ASP A 53 4.20 21.59 -1.65
CA ASP A 53 3.33 21.98 -0.55
C ASP A 53 3.02 20.76 0.34
N PHE A 54 3.68 20.71 1.48
CA PHE A 54 3.55 19.65 2.47
C PHE A 54 2.61 20.03 3.65
N GLY A 55 1.87 21.14 3.53
CA GLY A 55 0.95 21.59 4.57
C GLY A 55 -0.19 20.61 4.87
N LYS A 56 -0.51 19.73 3.91
CA LYS A 56 -1.56 18.71 4.06
C LYS A 56 -1.05 17.35 4.56
N ILE A 57 0.21 17.25 4.98
CA ILE A 57 0.81 15.96 5.38
C ILE A 57 0.07 15.31 6.54
N ASP A 58 -0.52 16.09 7.46
CA ASP A 58 -1.25 15.54 8.61
C ASP A 58 -2.58 14.88 8.18
N ASN A 59 -3.24 15.41 7.14
CA ASN A 59 -4.41 14.76 6.56
C ASN A 59 -4.01 13.49 5.81
N ASN A 60 -2.93 13.54 5.04
CA ASN A 60 -2.38 12.38 4.34
C ASN A 60 -1.96 11.27 5.32
N MET A 61 -1.46 11.63 6.51
CA MET A 61 -1.17 10.70 7.59
C MET A 61 -2.42 9.96 8.09
N LYS A 62 -3.54 10.64 8.24
CA LYS A 62 -4.81 10.02 8.66
C LYS A 62 -5.32 9.03 7.60
N GLU A 63 -5.21 9.37 6.33
CA GLU A 63 -5.59 8.48 5.23
C GLU A 63 -4.67 7.28 5.12
N ARG A 64 -3.36 7.47 5.30
CA ARG A 64 -2.39 6.37 5.44
C ARG A 64 -2.80 5.41 6.55
N ASP A 65 -3.13 5.94 7.74
CA ASP A 65 -3.52 5.12 8.89
C ASP A 65 -4.80 4.34 8.62
N HIS A 66 -5.75 4.97 7.91
CA HIS A 66 -6.97 4.29 7.48
C HIS A 66 -6.68 3.16 6.49
N LEU A 67 -5.81 3.39 5.49
CA LEU A 67 -5.36 2.38 4.53
C LEU A 67 -4.69 1.19 5.23
N LEU A 68 -3.72 1.45 6.12
CA LEU A 68 -3.04 0.41 6.88
C LEU A 68 -4.01 -0.38 7.77
N LYS A 69 -4.98 0.28 8.38
CA LYS A 69 -6.02 -0.39 9.16
C LYS A 69 -6.91 -1.27 8.29
N THR A 70 -7.23 -0.83 7.08
CA THR A 70 -8.02 -1.62 6.12
C THR A 70 -7.27 -2.87 5.68
N THR A 71 -6.02 -2.73 5.25
CA THR A 71 -5.19 -3.88 4.83
C THR A 71 -4.98 -4.88 5.97
N ASN A 72 -4.74 -4.42 7.19
CA ASN A 72 -4.60 -5.29 8.36
C ASN A 72 -5.89 -6.06 8.67
N LYS A 73 -7.06 -5.43 8.57
CA LYS A 73 -8.35 -6.13 8.71
C LYS A 73 -8.55 -7.21 7.66
N LEU A 74 -8.09 -6.99 6.43
CA LEU A 74 -8.16 -7.98 5.36
C LEU A 74 -7.22 -9.16 5.64
N LEU A 75 -6.04 -8.90 6.18
CA LEU A 75 -5.11 -9.94 6.62
C LEU A 75 -5.72 -10.81 7.72
N ASP A 76 -6.32 -10.19 8.74
CA ASP A 76 -6.99 -10.90 9.84
C ASP A 76 -8.18 -11.74 9.33
N LYS A 77 -8.99 -11.16 8.45
CA LYS A 77 -10.11 -11.86 7.80
C LYS A 77 -9.65 -13.08 7.01
N GLN A 78 -8.55 -12.97 6.28
CA GLN A 78 -7.99 -14.10 5.53
C GLN A 78 -7.44 -15.21 6.46
N ILE A 79 -6.82 -14.85 7.59
CA ILE A 79 -6.39 -15.81 8.60
C ILE A 79 -7.58 -16.62 9.13
N GLU A 80 -8.69 -15.95 9.43
CA GLU A 80 -9.91 -16.62 9.89
C GLU A 80 -10.51 -17.51 8.80
N HIS A 81 -10.52 -17.08 7.55
CA HIS A 81 -10.97 -17.90 6.42
C HIS A 81 -10.14 -19.17 6.24
N ILE A 82 -8.82 -19.11 6.43
CA ILE A 82 -7.95 -20.28 6.35
C ILE A 82 -8.27 -21.30 7.43
N ARG A 83 -8.68 -20.85 8.62
CA ARG A 83 -9.06 -21.73 9.74
C ARG A 83 -10.40 -22.40 9.57
N THR A 84 -11.33 -21.77 8.88
CA THR A 84 -12.75 -22.17 8.83
C THR A 84 -13.19 -22.80 7.52
N THR A 85 -12.46 -22.56 6.43
CA THR A 85 -12.83 -22.99 5.09
C THR A 85 -11.66 -23.62 4.34
N GLU A 86 -11.97 -24.50 3.39
CA GLU A 86 -11.00 -25.05 2.47
C GLU A 86 -10.49 -23.95 1.50
N ASN A 87 -9.26 -23.52 1.67
CA ASN A 87 -8.63 -22.50 0.86
C ASN A 87 -7.46 -23.06 0.05
N SER A 88 -7.23 -22.48 -1.14
CA SER A 88 -5.99 -22.72 -1.90
C SER A 88 -4.79 -22.07 -1.20
N PRO A 89 -3.77 -22.82 -0.73
CA PRO A 89 -2.57 -22.25 -0.12
C PRO A 89 -1.86 -21.27 -1.04
N LYS A 90 -1.88 -21.50 -2.35
CA LYS A 90 -1.26 -20.63 -3.34
C LYS A 90 -1.98 -19.28 -3.45
N ASN A 91 -3.31 -19.28 -3.45
CA ASN A 91 -4.12 -18.06 -3.44
C ASN A 91 -3.90 -17.27 -2.15
N SER A 92 -3.92 -17.95 -1.00
CA SER A 92 -3.67 -17.30 0.30
C SER A 92 -2.27 -16.67 0.35
N LYS A 93 -1.25 -17.38 -0.15
CA LYS A 93 0.12 -16.85 -0.22
C LYS A 93 0.20 -15.60 -1.09
N LEU A 94 -0.41 -15.61 -2.28
CA LEU A 94 -0.44 -14.44 -3.16
C LEU A 94 -1.17 -13.27 -2.51
N TYR A 95 -2.36 -13.50 -1.96
CA TYR A 95 -3.17 -12.48 -1.31
C TYR A 95 -2.43 -11.82 -0.12
N PHE A 96 -1.83 -12.62 0.78
CA PHE A 96 -1.01 -12.11 1.88
C PHE A 96 0.19 -11.31 1.38
N SER A 97 0.90 -11.83 0.38
CA SER A 97 2.07 -11.14 -0.19
C SER A 97 1.70 -9.76 -0.73
N ILE A 98 0.61 -9.65 -1.49
CA ILE A 98 0.17 -8.36 -2.04
C ILE A 98 -0.16 -7.37 -0.91
N LEU A 99 -0.92 -7.78 0.10
CA LEU A 99 -1.31 -6.90 1.21
C LEU A 99 -0.10 -6.46 2.05
N LEU A 100 0.83 -7.38 2.36
CA LEU A 100 2.02 -7.06 3.14
C LEU A 100 2.96 -6.12 2.38
N GLU A 101 3.20 -6.37 1.09
CA GLU A 101 4.00 -5.47 0.25
C GLU A 101 3.34 -4.11 0.06
N THR A 102 2.01 -4.06 0.02
CA THR A 102 1.27 -2.80 -0.01
C THR A 102 1.47 -2.01 1.29
N ASN A 103 1.45 -2.65 2.45
CA ASN A 103 1.74 -1.99 3.72
C ASN A 103 3.17 -1.41 3.76
N GLU A 104 4.16 -2.15 3.29
CA GLU A 104 5.54 -1.68 3.20
C GLU A 104 5.69 -0.52 2.21
N LEU A 105 4.99 -0.59 1.07
CA LEU A 105 4.94 0.47 0.07
C LEU A 105 4.38 1.78 0.66
N ILE A 106 3.27 1.72 1.37
CA ILE A 106 2.64 2.86 2.04
C ILE A 106 3.60 3.46 3.07
N SER A 107 4.19 2.62 3.91
CA SER A 107 5.10 3.05 4.98
C SER A 107 6.36 3.71 4.43
N SER A 108 6.96 3.14 3.38
CA SER A 108 8.15 3.67 2.73
C SER A 108 7.89 5.01 2.04
N THR A 109 6.74 5.13 1.36
CA THR A 109 6.33 6.38 0.71
C THR A 109 6.11 7.49 1.74
N PHE A 110 5.48 7.17 2.86
CA PHE A 110 5.23 8.17 3.90
C PHE A 110 6.52 8.63 4.60
N LYS A 111 7.47 7.72 4.83
CA LYS A 111 8.80 8.09 5.33
C LYS A 111 9.50 9.08 4.40
N LEU A 112 9.44 8.83 3.09
CA LEU A 112 10.01 9.72 2.08
C LEU A 112 9.32 11.10 2.08
N LEU A 113 8.00 11.14 2.18
CA LEU A 113 7.22 12.37 2.25
C LEU A 113 7.60 13.22 3.48
N ARG A 114 7.74 12.61 4.65
CA ARG A 114 8.19 13.29 5.87
C ARG A 114 9.59 13.86 5.71
N LEU A 115 10.50 13.10 5.15
CA LEU A 115 11.89 13.55 4.94
C LEU A 115 11.95 14.78 4.03
N HIS A 116 11.14 14.81 2.98
CA HIS A 116 11.05 15.98 2.10
C HIS A 116 10.46 17.21 2.80
N LYS A 117 9.43 17.03 3.62
CA LYS A 117 8.89 18.12 4.45
C LYS A 117 9.95 18.72 5.35
N GLU A 118 10.67 17.89 6.10
CA GLU A 118 11.74 18.33 7.01
C GLU A 118 12.83 19.08 6.24
N PHE A 119 13.19 18.63 5.04
CA PHE A 119 14.18 19.29 4.21
C PHE A 119 13.73 20.66 3.68
N GLU A 120 12.47 20.81 3.28
CA GLU A 120 11.91 22.09 2.83
C GLU A 120 11.78 23.09 4.00
N GLU A 121 11.39 22.63 5.18
CA GLU A 121 11.37 23.45 6.40
C GLU A 121 12.77 23.97 6.76
N PHE A 122 13.79 23.11 6.68
CA PHE A 122 15.18 23.48 6.91
C PHE A 122 15.66 24.54 5.93
N LYS A 123 15.40 24.38 4.63
CA LYS A 123 15.77 25.38 3.61
C LYS A 123 15.13 26.74 3.88
N THR A 124 13.88 26.77 4.34
CA THR A 124 13.15 28.00 4.62
C THR A 124 13.78 28.75 5.80
N GLN A 125 14.18 28.04 6.86
CA GLN A 125 14.89 28.62 8.01
C GLN A 125 16.25 29.21 7.63
N TYR A 126 17.00 28.57 6.74
CA TYR A 126 18.33 29.04 6.32
C TYR A 126 18.27 30.25 5.39
N LYS A 127 17.18 30.45 4.63
CA LYS A 127 17.00 31.62 3.75
C LYS A 127 16.49 32.85 4.50
N SER A 128 16.01 32.69 5.74
CA SER A 128 15.49 33.79 6.58
C SER A 128 16.57 34.42 7.48
N ASN A 129 17.78 33.86 7.50
CA ASN A 129 18.95 34.36 8.19
C ASN A 129 19.98 34.90 7.19
#